data_4ad4686a9f3b42cef7967ed518527173
#
_entry.id   4ad4686a9f3b42cef7967ed518527173
#
_cell.length_a   1.000
_cell.length_b   1.000
_cell.length_c   1.000
_cell.angle_alpha   90.00
_cell.angle_beta   90.00
_cell.angle_gamma   90.00
#
_symmetry.space_group_name_H-M   'P 1'
#
loop_
_entity.id
_entity.type
_entity.pdbx_description
1 polymer ?
#
loop_
_entity_poly.entity_id
_entity_poly.type
_entity_poly.pdbx_seq_one_letter_code
_entity_poly.pdbx_strand_id
1 'polypeptide(L)'
;MQLKKLSIINYKNIQTATLDLSAKLNCFIGHNGEGKTNLLDAVYYLSFCRSAFNPKDSEVMRHDADYFVLEGDYVSDAGEKEQVYCGMKRGTKKHFKRNKKEYKRLSQHIGLVPLIFVSPADATLIEGGSEERRRLMDVVISQYDNLYMDALTRYNKALQQRNSMLKQEDEPDGTLLELLELQMAEHGETLYQKRAAFVEELTPVFQRIYQTISGDREQVTLEYVSHCQRGPLLDVIQRDRAKDRIMGYSLHGIHKDDLVMKLGGYPMKREGSQGQNKTYVLALKLAQFDFLRRTAGNNTPLLLLDDIFDKLDSSRVEQIVRLVSGDDFGQIFITDTNRDHLDKILQGSGFSYKLFSVENGEINEREDKHV
;
A
#
# COMPACT_ATOMS: atom_id res chain seq x y z
N MET A 1 -2.93 16.48 0.56
CA MET A 1 -1.64 16.49 1.31
C MET A 1 -0.48 16.61 0.34
N GLN A 2 0.52 17.46 0.61
CA GLN A 2 1.71 17.63 -0.22
C GLN A 2 2.96 17.51 0.65
N LEU A 3 3.91 16.66 0.29
CA LEU A 3 5.26 16.59 0.87
C LEU A 3 6.11 17.70 0.24
N LYS A 4 6.50 18.69 1.02
CA LYS A 4 7.29 19.84 0.55
C LYS A 4 8.78 19.56 0.63
N LYS A 5 9.21 18.89 1.71
CA LYS A 5 10.62 18.59 1.95
C LYS A 5 10.75 17.19 2.51
N LEU A 6 11.73 16.45 2.04
CA LEU A 6 12.08 15.11 2.52
C LEU A 6 13.54 15.10 2.95
N SER A 7 13.81 14.69 4.18
CA SER A 7 15.17 14.46 4.69
C SER A 7 15.35 13.00 5.05
N ILE A 8 16.43 12.41 4.59
CA ILE A 8 16.80 11.00 4.77
C ILE A 8 18.21 10.92 5.32
N ILE A 9 18.43 10.12 6.35
CA ILE A 9 19.75 9.79 6.86
C ILE A 9 19.84 8.28 7.09
N ASN A 10 20.83 7.62 6.50
CA ASN A 10 21.16 6.21 6.67
C ASN A 10 20.00 5.23 6.43
N TYR A 11 19.20 5.49 5.41
CA TYR A 11 18.07 4.65 5.04
C TYR A 11 18.41 3.78 3.82
N LYS A 12 18.46 2.48 4.01
CA LYS A 12 18.87 1.49 2.99
C LYS A 12 20.22 1.86 2.37
N ASN A 13 20.29 2.15 1.05
CA ASN A 13 21.53 2.59 0.40
C ASN A 13 21.73 4.11 0.42
N ILE A 14 20.74 4.89 0.87
CA ILE A 14 20.82 6.36 0.92
C ILE A 14 21.52 6.77 2.22
N GLN A 15 22.68 7.41 2.10
CA GLN A 15 23.43 7.91 3.25
C GLN A 15 22.83 9.20 3.78
N THR A 16 22.66 10.19 2.92
CA THR A 16 22.03 11.47 3.26
C THR A 16 21.38 12.06 2.03
N ALA A 17 20.15 12.52 2.15
CA ALA A 17 19.48 13.29 1.13
C ALA A 17 18.56 14.33 1.77
N THR A 18 18.48 15.52 1.16
CA THR A 18 17.52 16.55 1.51
C THR A 18 16.95 17.10 0.22
N LEU A 19 15.66 16.92 0.02
CA LEU A 19 14.97 17.20 -1.23
C LEU A 19 13.85 18.21 -1.01
N ASP A 20 13.86 19.30 -1.75
CA ASP A 20 12.72 20.18 -1.91
C ASP A 20 11.89 19.69 -3.10
N LEU A 21 10.61 19.44 -2.89
CA LEU A 21 9.76 18.71 -3.84
C LEU A 21 8.76 19.63 -4.53
N SER A 22 8.44 19.30 -5.81
CA SER A 22 7.36 19.94 -6.55
C SER A 22 6.00 19.57 -5.97
N ALA A 23 5.07 20.50 -6.04
CA ALA A 23 3.70 20.27 -5.57
C ALA A 23 2.93 19.22 -6.40
N LYS A 24 3.32 19.00 -7.66
CA LYS A 24 2.59 18.09 -8.55
C LYS A 24 3.44 16.87 -8.92
N LEU A 25 4.54 17.03 -9.64
CA LEU A 25 5.27 15.89 -10.20
C LEU A 25 6.73 15.91 -9.76
N ASN A 26 7.21 14.76 -9.25
CA ASN A 26 8.59 14.54 -8.86
C ASN A 26 9.10 13.27 -9.55
N CYS A 27 10.08 13.43 -10.44
CA CYS A 27 10.62 12.37 -11.28
C CYS A 27 12.03 12.00 -10.83
N PHE A 28 12.30 10.70 -10.67
CA PHE A 28 13.59 10.16 -10.24
C PHE A 28 14.14 9.20 -11.30
N ILE A 29 15.27 9.58 -11.91
CA ILE A 29 15.92 8.81 -12.99
C ILE A 29 17.23 8.23 -12.48
N GLY A 30 17.49 6.98 -12.82
CA GLY A 30 18.75 6.29 -12.52
C GLY A 30 18.70 4.84 -12.97
N HIS A 31 19.83 4.16 -13.01
CA HIS A 31 19.87 2.74 -13.32
C HIS A 31 19.21 1.87 -12.24
N ASN A 32 18.99 0.59 -12.55
CA ASN A 32 18.47 -0.34 -11.57
C ASN A 32 19.50 -0.53 -10.43
N GLY A 33 18.99 -0.61 -9.18
CA GLY A 33 19.83 -0.76 -8.00
C GLY A 33 20.36 0.56 -7.39
N GLU A 34 20.19 1.70 -8.04
CA GLU A 34 20.73 3.01 -7.59
C GLU A 34 20.02 3.58 -6.36
N GLY A 35 18.82 3.10 -6.01
CA GLY A 35 18.12 3.54 -4.81
C GLY A 35 16.79 4.26 -5.05
N LYS A 36 16.30 4.31 -6.29
CA LYS A 36 15.00 4.94 -6.63
C LYS A 36 13.85 4.39 -5.79
N THR A 37 13.68 3.07 -5.76
CA THR A 37 12.68 2.38 -4.94
C THR A 37 12.87 2.66 -3.45
N ASN A 38 14.12 2.79 -2.98
CA ASN A 38 14.42 3.07 -1.58
C ASN A 38 13.99 4.48 -1.17
N LEU A 39 14.08 5.44 -2.08
CA LEU A 39 13.55 6.78 -1.88
C LEU A 39 12.02 6.75 -1.74
N LEU A 40 11.31 6.07 -2.64
CA LEU A 40 9.85 5.95 -2.55
C LEU A 40 9.43 5.19 -1.28
N ASP A 41 10.20 4.18 -0.88
CA ASP A 41 9.95 3.46 0.38
C ASP A 41 10.16 4.36 1.62
N ALA A 42 11.04 5.36 1.59
CA ALA A 42 11.17 6.33 2.65
C ALA A 42 9.91 7.23 2.77
N VAL A 43 9.32 7.64 1.66
CA VAL A 43 8.02 8.36 1.64
C VAL A 43 6.90 7.45 2.17
N TYR A 44 6.85 6.20 1.72
CA TYR A 44 5.90 5.19 2.22
C TYR A 44 6.05 4.98 3.73
N TYR A 45 7.30 4.88 4.22
CA TYR A 45 7.59 4.69 5.64
C TYR A 45 7.03 5.82 6.51
N LEU A 46 7.16 7.07 6.05
CA LEU A 46 6.58 8.23 6.74
C LEU A 46 5.05 8.23 6.76
N SER A 47 4.38 7.55 5.82
CA SER A 47 2.92 7.39 5.80
C SER A 47 2.44 6.22 6.65
N PHE A 48 3.12 5.05 6.57
CA PHE A 48 2.66 3.80 7.18
C PHE A 48 3.46 3.37 8.42
N CYS A 49 4.40 4.15 8.89
CA CYS A 49 5.30 3.83 10.00
C CYS A 49 6.10 2.52 9.80
N ARG A 50 6.25 2.05 8.58
CA ARG A 50 6.98 0.82 8.22
C ARG A 50 7.38 0.84 6.75
N SER A 51 8.37 0.04 6.39
CA SER A 51 8.74 -0.20 4.99
C SER A 51 7.63 -0.97 4.24
N ALA A 52 7.49 -0.71 2.94
CA ALA A 52 6.65 -1.50 2.04
C ALA A 52 7.25 -2.91 1.80
N PHE A 53 8.57 -3.03 1.82
CA PHE A 53 9.32 -4.21 1.37
C PHE A 53 9.97 -4.99 2.52
N ASN A 54 10.39 -4.32 3.59
CA ASN A 54 11.13 -4.93 4.68
C ASN A 54 10.23 -5.11 5.91
N PRO A 55 10.09 -6.33 6.44
CA PRO A 55 9.21 -6.59 7.59
C PRO A 55 9.75 -6.05 8.92
N LYS A 56 11.08 -5.86 9.04
CA LYS A 56 11.75 -5.38 10.26
C LYS A 56 12.36 -4.01 10.05
N ASP A 57 12.14 -3.10 10.99
CA ASP A 57 12.73 -1.76 10.96
C ASP A 57 14.27 -1.76 10.99
N SER A 58 14.89 -2.80 11.54
CA SER A 58 16.36 -2.95 11.53
C SER A 58 16.94 -3.21 10.14
N GLU A 59 16.13 -3.73 9.22
CA GLU A 59 16.56 -4.07 7.85
C GLU A 59 16.54 -2.86 6.90
N VAL A 60 15.89 -1.76 7.30
CA VAL A 60 15.90 -0.53 6.51
C VAL A 60 17.05 0.41 6.87
N MET A 61 17.78 0.10 7.92
CA MET A 61 18.97 0.84 8.33
C MET A 61 20.15 0.47 7.43
N ARG A 62 20.92 1.46 7.00
CA ARG A 62 22.14 1.24 6.25
C ARG A 62 23.08 0.29 7.00
N HIS A 63 23.77 -0.61 6.29
CA HIS A 63 24.55 -1.70 6.91
C HIS A 63 25.65 -1.21 7.83
N ASP A 64 26.32 -0.12 7.47
CA ASP A 64 27.43 0.50 8.19
C ASP A 64 27.01 1.59 9.18
N ALA A 65 25.71 1.74 9.44
CA ALA A 65 25.16 2.77 10.33
C ALA A 65 24.50 2.17 11.57
N ASP A 66 24.53 2.94 12.65
CA ASP A 66 23.90 2.60 13.92
C ASP A 66 22.51 3.21 14.12
N TYR A 67 22.09 4.09 13.21
CA TYR A 67 20.79 4.73 13.25
C TYR A 67 20.33 5.15 11.86
N PHE A 68 19.03 5.35 11.70
CA PHE A 68 18.45 6.06 10.57
C PHE A 68 17.49 7.15 11.01
N VAL A 69 17.30 8.15 10.15
CA VAL A 69 16.31 9.21 10.35
C VAL A 69 15.58 9.48 9.04
N LEU A 70 14.27 9.60 9.13
CA LEU A 70 13.40 10.09 8.07
C LEU A 70 12.59 11.27 8.61
N GLU A 71 12.53 12.36 7.85
CA GLU A 71 11.74 13.53 8.19
C GLU A 71 11.04 14.08 6.95
N GLY A 72 9.75 14.38 7.09
CA GLY A 72 8.93 14.97 6.03
C GLY A 72 8.20 16.21 6.52
N ASP A 73 8.33 17.33 5.78
CA ASP A 73 7.54 18.52 5.97
C ASP A 73 6.40 18.54 4.95
N TYR A 74 5.17 18.50 5.44
CA TYR A 74 3.96 18.42 4.64
C TYR A 74 3.11 19.70 4.76
N VAL A 75 2.25 19.88 3.75
CA VAL A 75 1.17 20.86 3.79
C VAL A 75 -0.12 20.14 3.44
N SER A 76 -1.14 20.25 4.31
CA SER A 76 -2.46 19.69 4.05
C SER A 76 -3.18 20.46 2.93
N ASP A 77 -4.25 19.88 2.38
CA ASP A 77 -5.06 20.58 1.37
C ASP A 77 -5.79 21.80 1.95
N ALA A 78 -5.93 21.86 3.29
CA ALA A 78 -6.39 23.04 4.03
C ALA A 78 -5.30 24.09 4.31
N GLY A 79 -4.03 23.84 3.88
CA GLY A 79 -2.90 24.75 4.07
C GLY A 79 -2.18 24.60 5.44
N GLU A 80 -2.54 23.62 6.26
CA GLU A 80 -1.90 23.39 7.55
C GLU A 80 -0.53 22.70 7.36
N LYS A 81 0.47 23.16 8.12
CA LYS A 81 1.80 22.56 8.11
C LYS A 81 1.87 21.38 9.05
N GLU A 82 2.40 20.29 8.57
CA GLU A 82 2.60 19.05 9.32
C GLU A 82 4.04 18.56 9.15
N GLN A 83 4.68 18.22 10.26
CA GLN A 83 6.00 17.62 10.27
C GLN A 83 5.91 16.19 10.81
N VAL A 84 6.43 15.24 10.05
CA VAL A 84 6.51 13.82 10.42
C VAL A 84 7.97 13.43 10.55
N TYR A 85 8.34 12.85 11.67
CA TYR A 85 9.69 12.42 11.99
C TYR A 85 9.71 10.96 12.42
N CYS A 86 10.63 10.19 11.88
CA CYS A 86 10.97 8.85 12.37
C CYS A 86 12.47 8.73 12.56
N GLY A 87 12.90 8.34 13.77
CA GLY A 87 14.28 7.99 14.05
C GLY A 87 14.39 6.69 14.83
N MET A 88 15.38 5.87 14.50
CA MET A 88 15.64 4.62 15.20
C MET A 88 17.15 4.38 15.31
N LYS A 89 17.62 3.99 16.50
CA LYS A 89 18.96 3.47 16.72
C LYS A 89 18.93 1.94 16.74
N ARG A 90 20.00 1.31 16.28
CA ARG A 90 20.14 -0.17 16.27
C ARG A 90 19.89 -0.75 17.66
N GLY A 91 19.04 -1.76 17.74
CA GLY A 91 18.67 -2.41 19.00
C GLY A 91 17.68 -1.65 19.89
N THR A 92 17.18 -0.49 19.48
CA THR A 92 16.17 0.29 20.22
C THR A 92 14.82 0.34 19.49
N LYS A 93 13.79 0.82 20.18
CA LYS A 93 12.50 1.12 19.57
C LYS A 93 12.61 2.39 18.73
N LYS A 94 11.84 2.45 17.65
CA LYS A 94 11.73 3.65 16.82
C LYS A 94 10.94 4.75 17.56
N HIS A 95 11.35 5.98 17.33
CA HIS A 95 10.65 7.18 17.77
C HIS A 95 9.91 7.76 16.56
N PHE A 96 8.59 7.82 16.62
CA PHE A 96 7.75 8.37 15.54
C PHE A 96 6.95 9.56 16.09
N LYS A 97 7.13 10.74 15.46
CA LYS A 97 6.60 12.01 15.97
C LYS A 97 5.83 12.75 14.88
N ARG A 98 4.75 13.42 15.30
CA ARG A 98 4.03 14.43 14.51
C ARG A 98 4.16 15.78 15.22
N ASN A 99 4.62 16.81 14.52
CA ASN A 99 4.79 18.15 15.08
C ASN A 99 5.55 18.12 16.43
N LYS A 100 6.67 17.37 16.48
CA LYS A 100 7.54 17.13 17.64
C LYS A 100 6.91 16.33 18.78
N LYS A 101 5.63 15.92 18.70
CA LYS A 101 4.96 15.07 19.69
C LYS A 101 5.05 13.61 19.29
N GLU A 102 5.51 12.76 20.21
CA GLU A 102 5.60 11.32 19.98
C GLU A 102 4.23 10.65 20.05
N TYR A 103 3.98 9.71 19.14
CA TYR A 103 2.75 8.92 19.15
C TYR A 103 2.75 7.89 20.28
N LYS A 104 1.66 7.80 21.01
CA LYS A 104 1.43 6.71 21.98
C LYS A 104 1.17 5.38 21.28
N ARG A 105 0.49 5.41 20.12
CA ARG A 105 0.19 4.27 19.27
C ARG A 105 0.38 4.70 17.81
N LEU A 106 1.18 3.96 17.05
CA LEU A 106 1.46 4.25 15.64
C LEU A 106 0.20 4.17 14.75
N SER A 107 -0.81 3.41 15.18
CA SER A 107 -2.11 3.38 14.52
C SER A 107 -2.79 4.75 14.41
N GLN A 108 -2.50 5.68 15.30
CA GLN A 108 -3.04 7.06 15.27
C GLN A 108 -2.45 7.90 14.12
N HIS A 109 -1.34 7.45 13.51
CA HIS A 109 -0.70 8.12 12.39
C HIS A 109 -1.29 7.71 11.04
N ILE A 110 -1.77 6.46 10.93
CA ILE A 110 -2.28 5.90 9.68
C ILE A 110 -3.45 6.74 9.18
N GLY A 111 -3.40 7.15 7.90
CA GLY A 111 -4.40 8.02 7.27
C GLY A 111 -4.11 9.53 7.40
N LEU A 112 -3.11 9.96 8.19
CA LEU A 112 -2.68 11.37 8.20
C LEU A 112 -2.12 11.80 6.84
N VAL A 113 -1.28 10.95 6.25
CA VAL A 113 -0.71 11.10 4.91
C VAL A 113 -1.23 9.95 4.05
N PRO A 114 -2.44 10.08 3.47
CA PRO A 114 -2.97 9.01 2.63
C PRO A 114 -2.08 8.83 1.40
N LEU A 115 -1.85 7.55 1.02
CA LEU A 115 -0.87 7.22 0.00
C LEU A 115 -1.24 5.92 -0.72
N ILE A 116 -1.03 5.89 -2.03
CA ILE A 116 -1.03 4.67 -2.84
C ILE A 116 0.35 4.46 -3.43
N PHE A 117 0.87 3.25 -3.29
CA PHE A 117 2.14 2.83 -3.85
C PHE A 117 1.91 1.74 -4.91
N VAL A 118 2.42 1.97 -6.11
CA VAL A 118 2.46 1.02 -7.22
C VAL A 118 3.91 0.64 -7.47
N SER A 119 4.22 -0.64 -7.42
CA SER A 119 5.56 -1.15 -7.63
C SER A 119 5.57 -2.46 -8.41
N PRO A 120 6.71 -2.90 -8.98
CA PRO A 120 6.82 -4.21 -9.63
C PRO A 120 6.46 -5.38 -8.70
N ALA A 121 6.63 -5.24 -7.39
CA ALA A 121 6.27 -6.26 -6.40
C ALA A 121 4.75 -6.53 -6.36
N ASP A 122 3.93 -5.61 -6.82
CA ASP A 122 2.47 -5.77 -6.87
C ASP A 122 2.01 -6.87 -7.86
N ALA A 123 2.89 -7.41 -8.71
CA ALA A 123 2.64 -8.61 -9.51
C ALA A 123 2.18 -9.80 -8.63
N THR A 124 2.63 -9.85 -7.37
CA THR A 124 2.21 -10.85 -6.38
C THR A 124 0.71 -10.83 -6.07
N LEU A 125 0.00 -9.74 -6.34
CA LEU A 125 -1.46 -9.67 -6.21
C LEU A 125 -2.17 -10.68 -7.13
N ILE A 126 -1.63 -10.90 -8.33
CA ILE A 126 -2.14 -11.87 -9.29
C ILE A 126 -1.47 -13.23 -9.12
N GLU A 127 -0.14 -13.25 -9.05
CA GLU A 127 0.66 -14.48 -9.03
C GLU A 127 0.67 -15.17 -7.66
N GLY A 128 0.56 -14.40 -6.59
CA GLY A 128 0.63 -14.86 -5.21
C GLY A 128 -0.67 -15.44 -4.65
N GLY A 129 -0.70 -15.57 -3.33
CA GLY A 129 -1.83 -16.09 -2.56
C GLY A 129 -2.86 -15.02 -2.17
N SER A 130 -3.90 -15.45 -1.48
CA SER A 130 -4.95 -14.55 -0.96
C SER A 130 -4.44 -13.59 0.13
N GLU A 131 -3.30 -13.87 0.75
CA GLU A 131 -2.72 -13.02 1.79
C GLU A 131 -2.38 -11.61 1.25
N GLU A 132 -1.74 -11.54 0.07
CA GLU A 132 -1.38 -10.26 -0.58
C GLU A 132 -2.65 -9.47 -0.94
N ARG A 133 -3.69 -10.13 -1.40
CA ARG A 133 -4.96 -9.49 -1.75
C ARG A 133 -5.72 -8.99 -0.52
N ARG A 134 -5.68 -9.73 0.60
CA ARG A 134 -6.21 -9.22 1.88
C ARG A 134 -5.41 -8.01 2.37
N ARG A 135 -4.08 -8.10 2.33
CA ARG A 135 -3.19 -6.99 2.71
C ARG A 135 -3.48 -5.73 1.90
N LEU A 136 -3.75 -5.87 0.60
CA LEU A 136 -4.13 -4.74 -0.26
C LEU A 136 -5.41 -4.05 0.26
N MET A 137 -6.46 -4.81 0.59
CA MET A 137 -7.71 -4.26 1.16
C MET A 137 -7.43 -3.61 2.52
N ASP A 138 -6.69 -4.29 3.40
CA ASP A 138 -6.40 -3.82 4.76
C ASP A 138 -5.60 -2.51 4.75
N VAL A 139 -4.60 -2.38 3.87
CA VAL A 139 -3.79 -1.16 3.72
C VAL A 139 -4.64 0.03 3.27
N VAL A 140 -5.58 -0.17 2.37
CA VAL A 140 -6.42 0.94 1.88
C VAL A 140 -7.48 1.32 2.91
N ILE A 141 -8.24 0.36 3.42
CA ILE A 141 -9.34 0.62 4.36
C ILE A 141 -8.82 1.23 5.66
N SER A 142 -7.67 0.78 6.16
CA SER A 142 -7.07 1.33 7.39
C SER A 142 -6.68 2.81 7.28
N GLN A 143 -6.54 3.36 6.09
CA GLN A 143 -6.20 4.78 5.91
C GLN A 143 -7.37 5.72 6.14
N TYR A 144 -8.62 5.25 6.04
CA TYR A 144 -9.79 6.10 6.21
C TYR A 144 -10.74 5.61 7.32
N ASP A 145 -10.58 4.37 7.80
CA ASP A 145 -11.47 3.77 8.80
C ASP A 145 -10.67 3.25 10.01
N ASN A 146 -10.65 4.05 11.07
CA ASN A 146 -9.98 3.69 12.32
C ASN A 146 -10.68 2.53 13.05
N LEU A 147 -11.99 2.35 12.89
CA LEU A 147 -12.73 1.23 13.48
C LEU A 147 -12.32 -0.08 12.82
N TYR A 148 -12.12 -0.05 11.49
CA TYR A 148 -11.58 -1.19 10.76
C TYR A 148 -10.20 -1.60 11.28
N MET A 149 -9.30 -0.63 11.46
CA MET A 149 -7.95 -0.90 11.92
C MET A 149 -7.93 -1.45 13.36
N ASP A 150 -8.79 -0.95 14.25
CA ASP A 150 -8.91 -1.50 15.61
C ASP A 150 -9.46 -2.94 15.58
N ALA A 151 -10.52 -3.18 14.81
CA ALA A 151 -11.08 -4.52 14.62
C ALA A 151 -10.05 -5.50 14.03
N LEU A 152 -9.27 -5.08 13.02
CA LEU A 152 -8.21 -5.89 12.43
C LEU A 152 -7.13 -6.27 13.45
N THR A 153 -6.72 -5.30 14.27
CA THR A 153 -5.72 -5.53 15.33
C THR A 153 -6.22 -6.52 16.37
N ARG A 154 -7.48 -6.38 16.81
CA ARG A 154 -8.10 -7.28 17.81
C ARG A 154 -8.34 -8.67 17.24
N TYR A 155 -8.85 -8.75 16.02
CA TYR A 155 -9.03 -10.03 15.34
C TYR A 155 -7.73 -10.81 15.23
N ASN A 156 -6.66 -10.16 14.73
CA ASN A 156 -5.37 -10.82 14.55
C ASN A 156 -4.76 -11.25 15.88
N LYS A 157 -4.93 -10.49 16.97
CA LYS A 157 -4.51 -10.88 18.31
C LYS A 157 -5.25 -12.10 18.81
N ALA A 158 -6.59 -12.12 18.69
CA ALA A 158 -7.41 -13.27 19.09
C ALA A 158 -7.06 -14.52 18.27
N LEU A 159 -6.88 -14.39 16.95
CA LEU A 159 -6.45 -15.47 16.05
C LEU A 159 -5.08 -16.02 16.46
N GLN A 160 -4.10 -15.16 16.76
CA GLN A 160 -2.77 -15.57 17.18
C GLN A 160 -2.84 -16.36 18.52
N GLN A 161 -3.60 -15.86 19.49
CA GLN A 161 -3.77 -16.51 20.78
C GLN A 161 -4.49 -17.86 20.63
N ARG A 162 -5.59 -17.91 19.85
CA ARG A 162 -6.29 -19.16 19.55
C ARG A 162 -5.37 -20.19 18.89
N ASN A 163 -4.62 -19.80 17.87
CA ASN A 163 -3.67 -20.69 17.20
C ASN A 163 -2.55 -21.16 18.14
N SER A 164 -2.12 -20.33 19.10
CA SER A 164 -1.15 -20.75 20.12
C SER A 164 -1.71 -21.81 21.05
N MET A 165 -2.98 -21.69 21.45
CA MET A 165 -3.67 -22.71 22.27
C MET A 165 -3.87 -24.02 21.51
N LEU A 166 -4.27 -23.96 20.22
CA LEU A 166 -4.48 -25.13 19.39
C LEU A 166 -3.21 -25.97 19.15
N LYS A 167 -2.02 -25.37 19.30
CA LYS A 167 -0.72 -26.06 19.16
C LYS A 167 -0.24 -26.76 20.42
N GLN A 168 -0.85 -26.49 21.58
CA GLN A 168 -0.44 -27.13 22.84
C GLN A 168 -0.80 -28.63 22.83
N GLU A 169 0.02 -29.45 23.48
CA GLU A 169 -0.24 -30.87 23.60
C GLU A 169 -1.43 -31.16 24.50
N ASP A 170 -1.54 -30.39 25.59
CA ASP A 170 -2.66 -30.50 26.54
C ASP A 170 -3.97 -29.97 25.93
N GLU A 171 -5.08 -30.41 26.49
CA GLU A 171 -6.39 -29.90 26.08
C GLU A 171 -6.52 -28.42 26.44
N PRO A 172 -6.85 -27.53 25.46
CA PRO A 172 -6.96 -26.12 25.73
C PRO A 172 -8.12 -25.79 26.68
N ASP A 173 -7.96 -24.77 27.51
CA ASP A 173 -9.07 -24.24 28.31
C ASP A 173 -10.24 -23.85 27.40
N GLY A 174 -11.34 -24.60 27.53
CA GLY A 174 -12.53 -24.42 26.70
C GLY A 174 -13.17 -23.04 26.85
N THR A 175 -13.15 -22.45 28.04
CA THR A 175 -13.73 -21.14 28.31
C THR A 175 -12.91 -20.03 27.64
N LEU A 176 -11.59 -20.12 27.73
CA LEU A 176 -10.71 -19.14 27.07
C LEU A 176 -10.77 -19.29 25.55
N LEU A 177 -10.84 -20.53 25.03
CA LEU A 177 -10.98 -20.78 23.61
C LEU A 177 -12.28 -20.18 23.05
N GLU A 178 -13.39 -20.35 23.74
CA GLU A 178 -14.69 -19.79 23.37
C GLU A 178 -14.66 -18.25 23.39
N LEU A 179 -14.04 -17.63 24.40
CA LEU A 179 -13.88 -16.18 24.46
C LEU A 179 -13.10 -15.63 23.26
N LEU A 180 -12.02 -16.32 22.85
CA LEU A 180 -11.23 -15.91 21.69
C LEU A 180 -12.03 -16.07 20.38
N GLU A 181 -12.84 -17.12 20.25
CA GLU A 181 -13.72 -17.34 19.10
C GLU A 181 -14.82 -16.28 19.00
N LEU A 182 -15.41 -15.89 20.14
CA LEU A 182 -16.36 -14.77 20.20
C LEU A 182 -15.71 -13.46 19.74
N GLN A 183 -14.51 -13.16 20.21
CA GLN A 183 -13.75 -11.97 19.74
C GLN A 183 -13.43 -12.04 18.25
N MET A 184 -13.02 -13.22 17.74
CA MET A 184 -12.79 -13.42 16.32
C MET A 184 -14.08 -13.23 15.50
N ALA A 185 -15.21 -13.69 15.98
CA ALA A 185 -16.49 -13.56 15.29
C ALA A 185 -16.93 -12.09 15.25
N GLU A 186 -16.97 -11.40 16.39
CA GLU A 186 -17.38 -9.98 16.49
C GLU A 186 -16.55 -9.05 15.57
N HIS A 187 -15.22 -9.15 15.70
CA HIS A 187 -14.33 -8.32 14.89
C HIS A 187 -14.28 -8.79 13.44
N GLY A 188 -14.40 -10.10 13.19
CA GLY A 188 -14.46 -10.67 11.85
C GLY A 188 -15.67 -10.25 11.05
N GLU A 189 -16.86 -10.20 11.65
CA GLU A 189 -18.08 -9.67 11.03
C GLU A 189 -17.92 -8.19 10.65
N THR A 190 -17.34 -7.39 11.54
CA THR A 190 -17.04 -5.98 11.25
C THR A 190 -16.12 -5.83 10.03
N LEU A 191 -15.04 -6.61 9.99
CA LEU A 191 -14.07 -6.60 8.89
C LEU A 191 -14.69 -7.08 7.58
N TYR A 192 -15.52 -8.13 7.64
CA TYR A 192 -16.25 -8.65 6.48
C TYR A 192 -17.14 -7.56 5.84
N GLN A 193 -17.97 -6.91 6.64
CA GLN A 193 -18.89 -5.87 6.16
C GLN A 193 -18.12 -4.72 5.49
N LYS A 194 -17.02 -4.26 6.11
CA LYS A 194 -16.20 -3.18 5.57
C LYS A 194 -15.47 -3.56 4.28
N ARG A 195 -14.93 -4.77 4.20
CA ARG A 195 -14.29 -5.28 2.97
C ARG A 195 -15.31 -5.48 1.85
N ALA A 196 -16.50 -6.00 2.15
CA ALA A 196 -17.56 -6.18 1.16
C ALA A 196 -17.99 -4.84 0.57
N ALA A 197 -18.28 -3.84 1.40
CA ALA A 197 -18.63 -2.49 0.96
C ALA A 197 -17.51 -1.85 0.14
N PHE A 198 -16.26 -1.98 0.59
CA PHE A 198 -15.10 -1.47 -0.15
C PHE A 198 -14.99 -2.07 -1.55
N VAL A 199 -15.13 -3.39 -1.70
CA VAL A 199 -15.03 -4.07 -2.99
C VAL A 199 -16.20 -3.70 -3.90
N GLU A 200 -17.41 -3.59 -3.36
CA GLU A 200 -18.60 -3.14 -4.10
C GLU A 200 -18.41 -1.74 -4.70
N GLU A 201 -17.92 -0.78 -3.90
CA GLU A 201 -17.68 0.59 -4.35
C GLU A 201 -16.44 0.72 -5.27
N LEU A 202 -15.40 -0.08 -5.03
CA LEU A 202 -14.17 -0.04 -5.82
C LEU A 202 -14.35 -0.62 -7.22
N THR A 203 -15.14 -1.68 -7.37
CA THR A 203 -15.27 -2.45 -8.62
C THR A 203 -15.66 -1.59 -9.83
N PRO A 204 -16.71 -0.73 -9.79
CA PRO A 204 -17.07 0.08 -10.95
C PRO A 204 -15.99 1.12 -11.30
N VAL A 205 -15.29 1.66 -10.33
CA VAL A 205 -14.18 2.60 -10.56
C VAL A 205 -13.01 1.88 -11.23
N PHE A 206 -12.67 0.71 -10.74
CA PHE A 206 -11.62 -0.14 -11.30
C PHE A 206 -11.94 -0.52 -12.76
N GLN A 207 -13.15 -0.94 -13.04
CA GLN A 207 -13.59 -1.30 -14.41
C GLN A 207 -13.44 -0.11 -15.36
N ARG A 208 -13.91 1.07 -14.98
CA ARG A 208 -13.79 2.29 -15.79
C ARG A 208 -12.32 2.64 -16.07
N ILE A 209 -11.45 2.62 -15.07
CA ILE A 209 -10.03 2.93 -15.23
C ILE A 209 -9.36 1.88 -16.14
N TYR A 210 -9.66 0.60 -15.92
CA TYR A 210 -9.11 -0.47 -16.73
C TYR A 210 -9.52 -0.32 -18.22
N GLN A 211 -10.80 -0.05 -18.48
CA GLN A 211 -11.32 0.21 -19.82
C GLN A 211 -10.60 1.39 -20.49
N THR A 212 -10.38 2.48 -19.75
CA THR A 212 -9.63 3.64 -20.27
C THR A 212 -8.21 3.24 -20.71
N ILE A 213 -7.51 2.42 -19.93
CA ILE A 213 -6.12 2.02 -20.23
C ILE A 213 -6.07 0.93 -21.32
N SER A 214 -7.02 -0.01 -21.35
CA SER A 214 -7.04 -1.15 -22.30
C SER A 214 -7.72 -0.84 -23.63
N GLY A 215 -8.44 0.28 -23.73
CA GLY A 215 -9.19 0.67 -24.93
C GLY A 215 -10.47 -0.16 -25.15
N ASP A 216 -11.24 -0.42 -24.10
CA ASP A 216 -12.55 -1.12 -24.09
C ASP A 216 -12.56 -2.58 -24.64
N ARG A 217 -11.40 -3.21 -24.72
CA ARG A 217 -11.27 -4.55 -25.35
C ARG A 217 -11.52 -5.70 -24.39
N GLU A 218 -11.52 -5.44 -23.10
CA GLU A 218 -11.41 -6.47 -22.05
C GLU A 218 -12.33 -6.14 -20.88
N GLN A 219 -13.02 -7.17 -20.37
CA GLN A 219 -13.87 -7.03 -19.18
C GLN A 219 -13.14 -7.59 -17.95
N VAL A 220 -13.09 -6.79 -16.89
CA VAL A 220 -12.47 -7.17 -15.62
C VAL A 220 -13.48 -7.12 -14.49
N THR A 221 -13.32 -8.00 -13.51
CA THR A 221 -14.16 -8.03 -12.31
C THR A 221 -13.36 -8.36 -11.08
N LEU A 222 -13.87 -7.88 -9.93
CA LEU A 222 -13.42 -8.24 -8.59
C LEU A 222 -14.55 -8.97 -7.89
N GLU A 223 -14.25 -10.09 -7.22
CA GLU A 223 -15.22 -10.84 -6.42
C GLU A 223 -14.64 -11.06 -5.03
N TYR A 224 -15.31 -10.56 -4.01
CA TYR A 224 -14.92 -10.80 -2.62
C TYR A 224 -15.54 -12.09 -2.12
N VAL A 225 -14.68 -13.01 -1.67
CA VAL A 225 -15.08 -14.33 -1.14
C VAL A 225 -14.67 -14.40 0.33
N SER A 226 -15.64 -14.68 1.19
CA SER A 226 -15.42 -14.77 2.64
C SER A 226 -16.14 -15.97 3.25
N HIS A 227 -15.59 -16.46 4.36
CA HIS A 227 -16.24 -17.48 5.18
C HIS A 227 -17.49 -16.95 5.88
N CYS A 228 -17.64 -15.65 6.09
CA CYS A 228 -18.86 -15.03 6.62
C CYS A 228 -20.09 -15.23 5.70
N GLN A 229 -19.87 -15.52 4.41
CA GLN A 229 -20.95 -15.85 3.47
C GLN A 229 -21.58 -17.23 3.70
N ARG A 230 -20.98 -18.06 4.58
CA ARG A 230 -21.45 -19.42 4.90
C ARG A 230 -22.37 -19.48 6.13
N GLY A 231 -22.66 -18.35 6.73
CA GLY A 231 -23.44 -18.16 7.95
C GLY A 231 -22.72 -17.34 9.02
N PRO A 232 -23.28 -17.22 10.24
CA PRO A 232 -22.65 -16.51 11.34
C PRO A 232 -21.21 -17.02 11.57
N LEU A 233 -20.25 -16.10 11.65
CA LEU A 233 -18.83 -16.47 11.67
C LEU A 233 -18.48 -17.34 12.90
N LEU A 234 -19.14 -17.12 14.03
CA LEU A 234 -18.95 -17.95 15.23
C LEU A 234 -19.26 -19.41 14.94
N ASP A 235 -20.42 -19.67 14.32
CA ASP A 235 -20.85 -21.04 13.99
C ASP A 235 -19.87 -21.71 13.01
N VAL A 236 -19.38 -20.91 12.04
CA VAL A 236 -18.40 -21.39 11.06
C VAL A 236 -17.07 -21.76 11.71
N ILE A 237 -16.60 -20.98 12.69
CA ILE A 237 -15.37 -21.26 13.45
C ILE A 237 -15.54 -22.47 14.34
N GLN A 238 -16.65 -22.57 15.07
CA GLN A 238 -16.90 -23.65 16.08
C GLN A 238 -17.15 -25.01 15.45
N ARG A 239 -17.80 -25.04 14.27
CA ARG A 239 -18.12 -26.28 13.54
C ARG A 239 -16.93 -27.19 13.31
N ASP A 240 -15.79 -26.64 13.00
CA ASP A 240 -14.59 -27.38 12.63
C ASP A 240 -13.48 -27.29 13.71
N ARG A 241 -13.85 -26.97 14.97
CA ARG A 241 -12.90 -26.85 16.11
C ARG A 241 -12.02 -28.08 16.27
N ALA A 242 -12.59 -29.30 16.13
CA ALA A 242 -11.83 -30.53 16.21
C ALA A 242 -10.76 -30.66 15.11
N LYS A 243 -11.09 -30.23 13.89
CA LYS A 243 -10.12 -30.20 12.78
C LYS A 243 -9.03 -29.16 13.02
N ASP A 244 -9.41 -27.97 13.51
CA ASP A 244 -8.46 -26.91 13.85
C ASP A 244 -7.44 -27.39 14.89
N ARG A 245 -7.91 -28.21 15.86
CA ARG A 245 -7.07 -28.84 16.91
C ARG A 245 -6.04 -29.80 16.30
N ILE A 246 -6.46 -30.65 15.38
CA ILE A 246 -5.58 -31.59 14.67
C ILE A 246 -4.54 -30.83 13.82
N MET A 247 -4.95 -29.75 13.15
CA MET A 247 -4.09 -28.96 12.29
C MET A 247 -3.19 -27.98 13.06
N GLY A 248 -3.50 -27.66 14.32
CA GLY A 248 -2.80 -26.69 15.14
C GLY A 248 -3.00 -25.22 14.72
N TYR A 249 -4.03 -24.91 13.91
CA TYR A 249 -4.37 -23.55 13.49
C TYR A 249 -5.82 -23.45 13.01
N SER A 250 -6.34 -22.22 13.00
CA SER A 250 -7.71 -21.91 12.56
C SER A 250 -7.85 -22.05 11.05
N LEU A 251 -8.76 -22.93 10.62
CA LEU A 251 -9.08 -23.19 9.20
C LEU A 251 -10.11 -22.21 8.65
N HIS A 252 -10.92 -21.59 9.53
CA HIS A 252 -12.01 -20.70 9.16
C HIS A 252 -11.87 -19.33 9.81
N GLY A 253 -12.34 -18.30 9.08
CA GLY A 253 -12.33 -16.90 9.50
C GLY A 253 -11.93 -15.97 8.36
N ILE A 254 -11.98 -14.66 8.61
CA ILE A 254 -11.69 -13.62 7.63
C ILE A 254 -10.21 -13.59 7.18
N HIS A 255 -9.32 -14.23 7.92
CA HIS A 255 -7.93 -14.47 7.53
C HIS A 255 -7.77 -15.49 6.39
N LYS A 256 -8.88 -16.10 5.94
CA LYS A 256 -8.98 -16.99 4.76
C LYS A 256 -9.71 -16.34 3.60
N ASP A 257 -10.21 -15.13 3.77
CA ASP A 257 -10.90 -14.40 2.69
C ASP A 257 -10.00 -14.19 1.47
N ASP A 258 -10.64 -14.00 0.33
CA ASP A 258 -9.95 -13.72 -0.92
C ASP A 258 -10.66 -12.62 -1.73
N LEU A 259 -9.89 -11.91 -2.54
CA LEU A 259 -10.35 -11.01 -3.59
C LEU A 259 -10.01 -11.67 -4.93
N VAL A 260 -10.97 -12.35 -5.51
CA VAL A 260 -10.80 -13.06 -6.77
C VAL A 260 -10.79 -12.06 -7.92
N MET A 261 -9.70 -12.07 -8.67
CA MET A 261 -9.45 -11.19 -9.81
C MET A 261 -9.72 -11.93 -11.11
N LYS A 262 -10.62 -11.39 -11.98
CA LYS A 262 -11.04 -12.06 -13.20
C LYS A 262 -10.88 -11.17 -14.43
N LEU A 263 -10.58 -11.79 -15.57
CA LEU A 263 -10.54 -11.22 -16.90
C LEU A 263 -11.48 -12.06 -17.79
N GLY A 264 -12.49 -11.45 -18.42
CA GLY A 264 -13.46 -12.15 -19.23
C GLY A 264 -14.23 -13.26 -18.50
N GLY A 265 -14.39 -13.12 -17.15
CA GLY A 265 -15.01 -14.13 -16.29
C GLY A 265 -14.08 -15.23 -15.79
N TYR A 266 -12.84 -15.30 -16.26
CA TYR A 266 -11.84 -16.31 -15.89
C TYR A 266 -10.80 -15.74 -14.91
N PRO A 267 -10.17 -16.58 -14.04
CA PRO A 267 -9.15 -16.12 -13.11
C PRO A 267 -7.96 -15.47 -13.83
N MET A 268 -7.64 -14.22 -13.47
CA MET A 268 -6.56 -13.43 -14.05
C MET A 268 -5.20 -14.15 -14.05
N LYS A 269 -4.92 -14.92 -12.99
CA LYS A 269 -3.68 -15.71 -12.85
C LYS A 269 -3.45 -16.72 -13.98
N ARG A 270 -4.52 -17.21 -14.63
CA ARG A 270 -4.44 -18.25 -15.68
C ARG A 270 -4.47 -17.64 -17.07
N GLU A 271 -5.29 -16.62 -17.26
CA GLU A 271 -5.63 -16.12 -18.61
C GLU A 271 -4.88 -14.82 -18.97
N GLY A 272 -4.35 -14.10 -17.95
CA GLY A 272 -3.72 -12.81 -18.16
C GLY A 272 -2.33 -12.92 -18.82
N SER A 273 -2.09 -12.21 -19.91
CA SER A 273 -0.75 -11.93 -20.41
C SER A 273 0.02 -11.00 -19.44
N GLN A 274 1.35 -10.92 -19.58
CA GLN A 274 2.17 -10.03 -18.72
C GLN A 274 1.70 -8.56 -18.80
N GLY A 275 1.39 -8.06 -19.99
CA GLY A 275 0.90 -6.70 -20.18
C GLY A 275 -0.49 -6.49 -19.56
N GLN A 276 -1.40 -7.48 -19.69
CA GLN A 276 -2.73 -7.46 -19.07
C GLN A 276 -2.62 -7.49 -17.55
N ASN A 277 -1.75 -8.35 -16.97
CA ASN A 277 -1.50 -8.42 -15.52
C ASN A 277 -1.04 -7.08 -14.98
N LYS A 278 -0.09 -6.44 -15.66
CA LYS A 278 0.45 -5.13 -15.24
C LYS A 278 -0.61 -4.03 -15.33
N THR A 279 -1.38 -4.00 -16.43
CA THR A 279 -2.51 -3.07 -16.61
C THR A 279 -3.57 -3.28 -15.55
N TYR A 280 -3.90 -4.53 -15.22
CA TYR A 280 -4.87 -4.89 -14.18
C TYR A 280 -4.48 -4.34 -12.81
N VAL A 281 -3.24 -4.62 -12.39
CA VAL A 281 -2.71 -4.17 -11.11
C VAL A 281 -2.66 -2.65 -11.05
N LEU A 282 -2.15 -2.00 -12.09
CA LEU A 282 -2.10 -0.54 -12.15
C LEU A 282 -3.49 0.09 -12.09
N ALA A 283 -4.43 -0.39 -12.89
CA ALA A 283 -5.82 0.11 -12.87
C ALA A 283 -6.46 -0.08 -11.49
N LEU A 284 -6.22 -1.21 -10.83
CA LEU A 284 -6.70 -1.48 -9.47
C LEU A 284 -6.13 -0.48 -8.46
N LYS A 285 -4.84 -0.18 -8.54
CA LYS A 285 -4.16 0.78 -7.66
C LYS A 285 -4.63 2.23 -7.90
N LEU A 286 -4.84 2.60 -9.17
CA LEU A 286 -5.39 3.92 -9.51
C LEU A 286 -6.86 4.04 -9.06
N ALA A 287 -7.63 2.94 -9.11
CA ALA A 287 -8.97 2.91 -8.54
C ALA A 287 -8.97 3.09 -7.02
N GLN A 288 -8.00 2.48 -6.32
CA GLN A 288 -7.81 2.70 -4.89
C GLN A 288 -7.44 4.15 -4.57
N PHE A 289 -6.63 4.79 -5.42
CA PHE A 289 -6.32 6.21 -5.28
C PHE A 289 -7.59 7.07 -5.39
N ASP A 290 -8.40 6.87 -6.43
CA ASP A 290 -9.67 7.61 -6.61
C ASP A 290 -10.65 7.33 -5.45
N PHE A 291 -10.71 6.10 -4.97
CA PHE A 291 -11.49 5.73 -3.80
C PHE A 291 -11.03 6.48 -2.54
N LEU A 292 -9.72 6.45 -2.22
CA LEU A 292 -9.16 7.16 -1.07
C LEU A 292 -9.37 8.68 -1.18
N ARG A 293 -9.19 9.26 -2.36
CA ARG A 293 -9.44 10.69 -2.59
C ARG A 293 -10.85 11.09 -2.19
N ARG A 294 -11.84 10.24 -2.43
CA ARG A 294 -13.25 10.50 -2.10
C ARG A 294 -13.60 10.20 -0.64
N THR A 295 -12.89 9.28 0.01
CA THR A 295 -13.25 8.77 1.34
C THR A 295 -12.31 9.22 2.46
N ALA A 296 -11.03 9.52 2.19
CA ALA A 296 -10.03 9.84 3.20
C ALA A 296 -10.14 11.28 3.77
N GLY A 297 -11.27 11.96 3.61
CA GLY A 297 -11.53 13.27 4.24
C GLY A 297 -10.76 14.41 3.57
N ASN A 298 -9.98 15.18 4.35
CA ASN A 298 -9.49 16.51 3.93
C ASN A 298 -8.16 16.49 3.15
N ASN A 299 -7.59 15.31 2.82
CA ASN A 299 -6.28 15.25 2.17
C ASN A 299 -6.29 14.35 0.94
N THR A 300 -5.90 14.93 -0.20
CA THR A 300 -5.64 14.16 -1.42
C THR A 300 -4.46 13.21 -1.20
N PRO A 301 -4.57 11.92 -1.59
CA PRO A 301 -3.48 10.96 -1.40
C PRO A 301 -2.24 11.32 -2.21
N LEU A 302 -1.07 10.88 -1.73
CA LEU A 302 0.15 10.83 -2.53
C LEU A 302 0.11 9.59 -3.44
N LEU A 303 0.65 9.71 -4.67
CA LEU A 303 0.77 8.61 -5.60
C LEU A 303 2.25 8.31 -5.86
N LEU A 304 2.71 7.11 -5.48
CA LEU A 304 4.06 6.62 -5.75
C LEU A 304 4.01 5.60 -6.88
N LEU A 305 4.77 5.81 -7.94
CA LEU A 305 4.82 4.98 -9.14
C LEU A 305 6.27 4.53 -9.38
N ASP A 306 6.57 3.28 -9.02
CA ASP A 306 7.92 2.72 -9.11
C ASP A 306 8.06 1.85 -10.37
N ASP A 307 8.84 2.32 -11.32
CA ASP A 307 9.23 1.60 -12.56
C ASP A 307 8.04 0.96 -13.30
N ILE A 308 6.93 1.73 -13.41
CA ILE A 308 5.64 1.21 -13.90
C ILE A 308 5.58 1.05 -15.42
N PHE A 309 6.43 1.75 -16.18
CA PHE A 309 6.35 1.80 -17.65
C PHE A 309 7.05 0.64 -18.35
N ASP A 310 7.92 -0.11 -17.64
CA ASP A 310 8.56 -1.31 -18.19
C ASP A 310 7.52 -2.33 -18.66
N LYS A 311 7.72 -2.91 -19.86
CA LYS A 311 6.85 -3.93 -20.50
C LYS A 311 5.42 -3.50 -20.82
N LEU A 312 5.11 -2.21 -20.81
CA LEU A 312 3.87 -1.65 -21.35
C LEU A 312 4.10 -1.16 -22.79
N ASP A 313 3.10 -1.33 -23.64
CA ASP A 313 3.11 -0.73 -24.97
C ASP A 313 2.90 0.80 -24.88
N SER A 314 3.33 1.51 -25.92
CA SER A 314 3.30 2.97 -25.95
C SER A 314 1.88 3.56 -25.81
N SER A 315 0.85 2.86 -26.29
CA SER A 315 -0.54 3.29 -26.19
C SER A 315 -1.00 3.29 -24.73
N ARG A 316 -0.69 2.23 -23.98
CA ARG A 316 -1.02 2.13 -22.54
C ARG A 316 -0.26 3.17 -21.73
N VAL A 317 1.03 3.36 -22.02
CA VAL A 317 1.83 4.41 -21.39
C VAL A 317 1.18 5.78 -21.59
N GLU A 318 0.78 6.13 -22.82
CA GLU A 318 0.10 7.40 -23.11
C GLU A 318 -1.20 7.56 -22.33
N GLN A 319 -2.03 6.53 -22.26
CA GLN A 319 -3.29 6.58 -21.50
C GLN A 319 -3.05 6.77 -19.99
N ILE A 320 -2.04 6.09 -19.42
CA ILE A 320 -1.67 6.25 -18.02
C ILE A 320 -1.19 7.67 -17.75
N VAL A 321 -0.30 8.18 -18.59
CA VAL A 321 0.21 9.57 -18.49
C VAL A 321 -0.94 10.56 -18.53
N ARG A 322 -1.83 10.44 -19.51
CA ARG A 322 -3.01 11.30 -19.64
C ARG A 322 -3.91 11.23 -18.41
N LEU A 323 -4.12 10.01 -17.85
CA LEU A 323 -4.95 9.82 -16.68
C LEU A 323 -4.34 10.49 -15.45
N VAL A 324 -3.05 10.24 -15.15
CA VAL A 324 -2.39 10.78 -13.95
C VAL A 324 -2.06 12.27 -14.06
N SER A 325 -2.01 12.80 -15.27
CA SER A 325 -1.87 14.24 -15.53
C SER A 325 -3.16 15.03 -15.29
N GLY A 326 -4.29 14.38 -14.97
CA GLY A 326 -5.52 15.09 -14.61
C GLY A 326 -5.44 15.81 -13.26
N ASP A 327 -6.34 16.79 -13.05
CA ASP A 327 -6.41 17.56 -11.80
C ASP A 327 -6.83 16.71 -10.60
N ASP A 328 -7.42 15.56 -10.84
CA ASP A 328 -7.87 14.61 -9.84
C ASP A 328 -6.72 13.98 -9.03
N PHE A 329 -5.53 13.91 -9.60
CA PHE A 329 -4.35 13.37 -8.92
C PHE A 329 -3.59 14.49 -8.20
N GLY A 330 -3.27 14.26 -6.94
CA GLY A 330 -2.46 15.17 -6.11
C GLY A 330 -0.98 15.16 -6.49
N GLN A 331 -0.11 15.08 -5.50
CA GLN A 331 1.34 14.98 -5.70
C GLN A 331 1.73 13.56 -6.12
N ILE A 332 2.55 13.46 -7.15
CA ILE A 332 2.97 12.20 -7.77
C ILE A 332 4.50 12.09 -7.72
N PHE A 333 4.99 10.91 -7.39
CA PHE A 333 6.39 10.51 -7.42
C PHE A 333 6.55 9.39 -8.42
N ILE A 334 7.43 9.57 -9.41
CA ILE A 334 7.66 8.58 -10.47
C ILE A 334 9.13 8.23 -10.51
N THR A 335 9.44 6.95 -10.56
CA THR A 335 10.78 6.46 -10.87
C THR A 335 10.80 5.80 -12.24
N ASP A 336 11.86 5.98 -12.99
CA ASP A 336 12.10 5.30 -14.27
C ASP A 336 13.61 5.12 -14.52
N THR A 337 13.95 4.16 -15.32
CA THR A 337 15.31 3.96 -15.88
C THR A 337 15.49 4.68 -17.22
N ASN A 338 14.39 4.96 -17.92
CA ASN A 338 14.38 5.56 -19.25
C ASN A 338 13.86 7.00 -19.21
N ARG A 339 14.71 7.94 -19.60
CA ARG A 339 14.36 9.35 -19.68
C ARG A 339 13.26 9.64 -20.71
N ASP A 340 13.24 8.94 -21.83
CA ASP A 340 12.27 9.18 -22.92
C ASP A 340 10.81 8.96 -22.47
N HIS A 341 10.58 8.06 -21.51
CA HIS A 341 9.25 7.87 -20.92
C HIS A 341 8.83 9.09 -20.11
N LEU A 342 9.74 9.60 -19.28
CA LEU A 342 9.45 10.78 -18.45
C LEU A 342 9.31 12.04 -19.29
N ASP A 343 10.14 12.24 -20.33
CA ASP A 343 10.04 13.38 -21.23
C ASP A 343 8.65 13.43 -21.92
N LYS A 344 8.08 12.29 -22.31
CA LYS A 344 6.71 12.22 -22.83
C LYS A 344 5.66 12.67 -21.81
N ILE A 345 5.83 12.28 -20.54
CA ILE A 345 4.96 12.70 -19.44
C ILE A 345 5.08 14.21 -19.23
N LEU A 346 6.31 14.74 -19.19
CA LEU A 346 6.60 16.12 -18.92
C LEU A 346 6.10 17.05 -20.02
N GLN A 347 6.32 16.69 -21.31
CA GLN A 347 5.86 17.47 -22.47
C GLN A 347 4.33 17.54 -22.56
N GLY A 348 3.61 16.51 -22.11
CA GLY A 348 2.13 16.46 -22.18
C GLY A 348 1.42 17.05 -20.97
N SER A 349 2.11 17.31 -19.85
CA SER A 349 1.45 17.58 -18.57
C SER A 349 1.10 19.05 -18.32
N GLY A 350 1.90 20.01 -18.81
CA GLY A 350 1.74 21.45 -18.50
C GLY A 350 1.92 21.80 -17.01
N PHE A 351 2.33 20.85 -16.17
CA PHE A 351 2.46 21.00 -14.71
C PHE A 351 3.89 21.34 -14.29
N SER A 352 4.01 21.97 -13.09
CA SER A 352 5.30 22.10 -12.43
C SER A 352 5.85 20.74 -12.03
N TYR A 353 7.10 20.48 -12.37
CA TYR A 353 7.78 19.24 -12.01
C TYR A 353 9.17 19.51 -11.48
N LYS A 354 9.73 18.52 -10.80
CA LYS A 354 11.15 18.45 -10.46
C LYS A 354 11.73 17.11 -10.95
N LEU A 355 12.94 17.19 -11.45
CA LEU A 355 13.68 16.06 -11.97
C LEU A 355 14.91 15.82 -11.10
N PHE A 356 15.12 14.57 -10.68
CA PHE A 356 16.24 14.17 -9.86
C PHE A 356 16.99 13.01 -10.52
N SER A 357 18.34 13.06 -10.50
CA SER A 357 19.16 11.88 -10.77
C SER A 357 19.42 11.11 -9.49
N VAL A 358 19.38 9.79 -9.59
CA VAL A 358 19.69 8.88 -8.49
C VAL A 358 20.85 7.99 -8.92
N GLU A 359 21.99 8.09 -8.23
CA GLU A 359 23.22 7.38 -8.53
C GLU A 359 23.87 6.90 -7.21
N ASN A 360 24.01 5.59 -6.99
CA ASN A 360 24.61 4.99 -5.78
C ASN A 360 24.02 5.51 -4.45
N GLY A 361 22.73 5.82 -4.42
CA GLY A 361 22.05 6.37 -3.23
C GLY A 361 22.20 7.90 -3.06
N GLU A 362 22.94 8.57 -3.92
CA GLU A 362 22.99 10.02 -4.01
C GLU A 362 21.85 10.53 -4.91
N ILE A 363 21.17 11.59 -4.46
CA ILE A 363 20.00 12.15 -5.15
C ILE A 363 20.25 13.64 -5.39
N ASN A 364 20.34 14.01 -6.66
CA ASN A 364 20.65 15.37 -7.07
C ASN A 364 19.54 15.94 -7.97
N GLU A 365 19.06 17.13 -7.65
CA GLU A 365 18.12 17.86 -8.51
C GLU A 365 18.83 18.23 -9.82
N ARG A 366 18.19 17.95 -10.95
CA ARG A 366 18.66 18.36 -12.27
C ARG A 366 17.94 19.62 -12.70
N GLU A 367 18.68 20.65 -13.03
CA GLU A 367 18.12 21.78 -13.75
C GLU A 367 17.79 21.31 -15.18
N ASP A 368 16.52 21.30 -15.55
CA ASP A 368 16.17 21.14 -16.95
C ASP A 368 16.62 22.39 -17.71
N LYS A 369 17.65 22.22 -18.53
CA LYS A 369 17.90 23.17 -19.59
C LYS A 369 16.76 23.01 -20.58
N HIS A 370 15.73 23.87 -20.45
CA HIS A 370 14.71 24.00 -21.48
C HIS A 370 15.41 24.26 -22.82
N VAL A 371 15.29 23.31 -23.75
CA VAL A 371 15.58 23.53 -25.17
C VAL A 371 14.31 24.03 -25.82
#